data_2a7d1d373468aa9b74719fac515e16ea
#
_entry.id   2a7d1d373468aa9b74719fac515e16ea
#
_cell.length_a   1.000
_cell.length_b   1.000
_cell.length_c   1.000
_cell.angle_alpha   90.00
_cell.angle_beta   90.00
_cell.angle_gamma   90.00
#
_symmetry.space_group_name_H-M   'P 1'
#
loop_
_entity.id
_entity.type
_entity.pdbx_description
1 polymer ?
#
loop_
_entity_poly.entity_id
_entity_poly.type
_entity_poly.pdbx_seq_one_letter_code
_entity_poly.pdbx_strand_id
1 'polypeptide(L)'
;MFVPKKSCIFVTVKRKGDVKGKAPGLHLSTLSGATKKFCSMAKVVNNSRICKATIFVGLNDKESKLQEISTLEAAKYLQREIVKEFEGGTISEATGIYRHQDGTGFVVENTLKVEILFFGSSKEEARKAVIPFINRVKDFLNQETVALQLEEIESELI
;
A
#
# COMPACT_ATOMS: atom_id res chain seq x y z
N MET A 1 -15.86 -22.15 -17.83
CA MET A 1 -15.44 -21.82 -16.46
C MET A 1 -14.13 -21.05 -16.58
N PHE A 2 -14.20 -19.71 -16.62
CA PHE A 2 -13.03 -18.85 -16.80
C PHE A 2 -12.46 -18.58 -15.41
N VAL A 3 -11.24 -19.06 -15.14
CA VAL A 3 -10.49 -18.70 -13.94
C VAL A 3 -9.80 -17.36 -14.25
N PRO A 4 -10.10 -16.26 -13.54
CA PRO A 4 -9.42 -15.01 -13.79
C PRO A 4 -7.94 -15.17 -13.42
N LYS A 5 -7.05 -14.80 -14.35
CA LYS A 5 -5.62 -14.71 -14.08
C LYS A 5 -5.40 -13.65 -13.00
N LYS A 6 -4.94 -14.08 -11.83
CA LYS A 6 -4.49 -13.18 -10.78
C LYS A 6 -3.24 -12.43 -11.28
N SER A 7 -3.40 -11.19 -11.72
CA SER A 7 -2.24 -10.33 -11.99
C SER A 7 -1.80 -9.72 -10.66
N CYS A 8 -0.68 -10.17 -10.15
CA CYS A 8 -0.01 -9.52 -9.02
C CYS A 8 0.95 -8.48 -9.57
N ILE A 9 0.80 -7.23 -9.14
CA ILE A 9 1.73 -6.16 -9.48
C ILE A 9 2.69 -6.03 -8.30
N PHE A 10 3.96 -6.40 -8.51
CA PHE A 10 5.01 -6.21 -7.52
C PHE A 10 5.69 -4.87 -7.76
N VAL A 11 5.68 -3.99 -6.76
CA VAL A 11 6.47 -2.76 -6.78
C VAL A 11 7.80 -3.04 -6.10
N THR A 12 8.82 -3.38 -6.88
CA THR A 12 10.18 -3.53 -6.37
C THR A 12 10.95 -2.25 -6.64
N VAL A 13 11.37 -1.54 -5.60
CA VAL A 13 12.23 -0.37 -5.73
C VAL A 13 13.66 -0.86 -5.97
N LYS A 14 14.14 -0.81 -7.23
CA LYS A 14 15.58 -0.99 -7.52
C LYS A 14 16.33 0.23 -7.00
N ARG A 15 17.28 0.02 -6.09
CA ARG A 15 18.25 1.05 -5.71
C ARG A 15 19.05 1.47 -6.94
N LYS A 16 19.17 2.79 -7.20
CA LYS A 16 20.13 3.32 -8.15
C LYS A 16 21.52 2.98 -7.64
N GLY A 17 22.25 2.19 -8.43
CA GLY A 17 23.65 1.85 -8.16
C GLY A 17 24.52 3.10 -8.17
N ASP A 18 25.55 3.07 -7.33
CA ASP A 18 26.60 4.06 -7.23
C ASP A 18 27.27 4.31 -8.58
N VAL A 19 27.08 5.50 -9.11
CA VAL A 19 27.94 6.01 -10.20
C VAL A 19 29.10 6.74 -9.54
N LYS A 20 30.28 6.09 -9.52
CA LYS A 20 31.54 6.74 -9.17
C LYS A 20 31.88 7.77 -10.25
N GLY A 21 31.58 9.03 -9.99
CA GLY A 21 32.03 10.17 -10.77
C GLY A 21 32.62 11.22 -9.85
N LYS A 22 33.93 11.50 -10.01
CA LYS A 22 34.64 12.59 -9.30
C LYS A 22 33.95 13.94 -9.58
N ALA A 23 33.63 14.66 -8.52
CA ALA A 23 33.17 16.05 -8.60
C ALA A 23 34.27 17.03 -8.24
N PRO A 24 34.30 18.23 -8.85
CA PRO A 24 34.98 19.38 -8.25
C PRO A 24 34.00 20.14 -7.32
N GLY A 25 34.57 20.70 -6.25
CA GLY A 25 33.88 21.25 -5.10
C GLY A 25 32.93 22.39 -5.38
N LEU A 26 31.91 22.45 -4.55
CA LEU A 26 31.07 23.61 -4.33
C LEU A 26 30.63 23.65 -2.86
N HIS A 27 30.70 24.85 -2.34
CA HIS A 27 30.54 25.34 -1.00
C HIS A 27 29.26 24.88 -0.28
N LEU A 28 29.43 24.40 0.95
CA LEU A 28 28.37 23.98 1.86
C LEU A 28 27.71 25.20 2.48
N SER A 29 26.44 25.44 2.19
CA SER A 29 25.56 26.26 3.02
C SER A 29 24.43 25.38 3.55
N THR A 30 24.36 25.35 4.86
CA THR A 30 23.45 24.68 5.78
C THR A 30 21.99 24.71 5.37
N LEU A 31 21.39 23.52 5.17
CA LEU A 31 19.98 23.26 5.38
C LEU A 31 19.85 22.16 6.42
N SER A 32 19.55 22.58 7.63
CA SER A 32 19.26 21.71 8.77
C SER A 32 17.84 21.15 8.66
N GLY A 33 17.71 19.86 8.88
CA GLY A 33 16.51 19.27 9.47
C GLY A 33 15.50 18.67 8.54
N ALA A 34 15.76 17.48 7.96
CA ALA A 34 14.72 16.48 7.62
C ALA A 34 15.26 15.20 6.93
N THR A 35 16.49 14.82 7.16
CA THR A 35 17.04 13.61 6.52
C THR A 35 17.85 12.74 7.49
N LYS A 36 17.22 12.27 8.57
CA LYS A 36 17.84 11.26 9.45
C LYS A 36 16.83 10.16 9.80
N LYS A 37 16.37 9.39 8.81
CA LYS A 37 15.73 8.09 9.08
C LYS A 37 15.88 7.07 7.94
N PHE A 38 16.83 7.24 7.07
CA PHE A 38 17.05 6.35 5.92
C PHE A 38 18.46 5.74 5.97
N CYS A 39 18.82 5.01 7.01
CA CYS A 39 19.95 4.08 6.93
C CYS A 39 20.01 3.20 8.17
N SER A 40 19.22 2.15 8.22
CA SER A 40 19.46 1.02 9.11
C SER A 40 18.77 -0.24 8.62
N MET A 41 19.06 -0.66 7.39
CA MET A 41 18.61 -1.95 6.89
C MET A 41 19.79 -2.82 6.54
N ALA A 42 20.48 -3.28 7.55
CA ALA A 42 21.31 -4.48 7.53
C ALA A 42 21.40 -5.05 8.95
N LYS A 43 20.25 -5.32 9.56
CA LYS A 43 20.20 -6.31 10.63
C LYS A 43 19.41 -7.47 10.08
N VAL A 44 20.10 -8.60 9.90
CA VAL A 44 19.49 -9.93 9.82
C VAL A 44 18.56 -10.02 11.01
N VAL A 45 17.29 -9.90 10.77
CA VAL A 45 16.28 -9.90 11.82
C VAL A 45 15.90 -11.36 12.01
N ASN A 46 16.67 -12.04 12.85
CA ASN A 46 16.22 -13.29 13.42
C ASN A 46 14.94 -13.01 14.21
N ASN A 47 13.82 -13.56 13.77
CA ASN A 47 12.55 -13.65 14.52
C ASN A 47 11.88 -12.32 14.86
N SER A 48 11.85 -11.35 13.96
CA SER A 48 11.09 -10.12 14.20
C SER A 48 9.62 -10.33 13.91
N ARG A 49 8.79 -9.87 14.84
CA ARG A 49 7.36 -9.73 14.62
C ARG A 49 7.14 -8.87 13.38
N ILE A 50 6.33 -9.39 12.47
CA ILE A 50 5.93 -8.64 11.29
C ILE A 50 4.42 -8.43 11.40
N CYS A 51 3.99 -7.19 11.28
CA CYS A 51 2.59 -6.87 11.15
C CYS A 51 2.26 -6.72 9.65
N LYS A 52 1.33 -7.51 9.15
CA LYS A 52 0.78 -7.37 7.82
C LYS A 52 -0.50 -6.55 7.89
N ALA A 53 -0.54 -5.45 7.17
CA ALA A 53 -1.76 -4.70 6.91
C ALA A 53 -2.33 -5.13 5.55
N THR A 54 -3.56 -5.61 5.55
CA THR A 54 -4.32 -5.90 4.34
C THR A 54 -5.48 -4.92 4.23
N ILE A 55 -5.53 -4.19 3.12
CA ILE A 55 -6.51 -3.13 2.86
C ILE A 55 -7.32 -3.55 1.65
N PHE A 56 -8.65 -3.56 1.77
CA PHE A 56 -9.56 -3.84 0.67
C PHE A 56 -10.24 -2.55 0.25
N VAL A 57 -10.00 -2.15 -0.99
CA VAL A 57 -10.49 -0.90 -1.58
C VAL A 57 -11.47 -1.26 -2.68
N GLY A 58 -12.75 -1.05 -2.46
CA GLY A 58 -13.77 -1.14 -3.49
C GLY A 58 -13.56 -0.05 -4.54
N LEU A 59 -14.05 -0.25 -5.75
CA LEU A 59 -13.88 0.72 -6.84
C LEU A 59 -15.19 1.37 -7.29
N ASN A 60 -16.33 0.99 -6.70
CA ASN A 60 -17.58 1.67 -6.98
C ASN A 60 -17.67 2.97 -6.17
N ASP A 61 -17.90 4.06 -6.85
CA ASP A 61 -18.14 5.37 -6.24
C ASP A 61 -19.32 5.33 -5.26
N LYS A 62 -19.20 6.01 -4.11
CA LYS A 62 -20.21 5.97 -3.05
C LYS A 62 -21.56 6.59 -3.44
N GLU A 63 -21.57 7.52 -4.40
CA GLU A 63 -22.76 8.24 -4.83
C GLU A 63 -23.40 7.58 -6.05
N SER A 64 -22.62 7.40 -7.12
CA SER A 64 -23.11 6.81 -8.36
C SER A 64 -23.33 5.29 -8.29
N LYS A 65 -22.69 4.61 -7.33
CA LYS A 65 -22.64 3.15 -7.19
C LYS A 65 -22.03 2.43 -8.40
N LEU A 66 -21.33 3.17 -9.25
CA LEU A 66 -20.65 2.67 -10.45
C LEU A 66 -19.14 2.85 -10.31
N GLN A 67 -18.39 2.06 -11.02
CA GLN A 67 -16.94 2.24 -11.10
C GLN A 67 -16.62 3.37 -12.11
N GLU A 68 -16.24 4.54 -11.61
CA GLU A 68 -15.92 5.72 -12.42
C GLU A 68 -14.45 5.77 -12.84
N ILE A 69 -13.57 5.21 -12.01
CA ILE A 69 -12.13 5.14 -12.27
C ILE A 69 -11.77 3.71 -12.67
N SER A 70 -11.01 3.56 -13.75
CA SER A 70 -10.58 2.23 -14.18
C SER A 70 -9.71 1.54 -13.13
N THR A 71 -9.79 0.21 -13.03
CA THR A 71 -8.97 -0.58 -12.11
C THR A 71 -7.48 -0.29 -12.27
N LEU A 72 -7.02 -0.10 -13.51
CA LEU A 72 -5.63 0.24 -13.81
C LEU A 72 -5.22 1.62 -13.27
N GLU A 73 -6.08 2.63 -13.39
CA GLU A 73 -5.81 3.99 -12.88
C GLU A 73 -5.81 4.00 -11.35
N ALA A 74 -6.76 3.32 -10.72
CA ALA A 74 -6.79 3.14 -9.27
C ALA A 74 -5.53 2.43 -8.77
N ALA A 75 -5.10 1.34 -9.44
CA ALA A 75 -3.88 0.63 -9.10
C ALA A 75 -2.63 1.51 -9.26
N LYS A 76 -2.52 2.32 -10.33
CA LYS A 76 -1.43 3.27 -10.53
C LYS A 76 -1.40 4.35 -9.45
N TYR A 77 -2.55 4.83 -9.00
CA TYR A 77 -2.63 5.77 -7.89
C TYR A 77 -2.10 5.13 -6.61
N LEU A 78 -2.60 3.94 -6.25
CA LEU A 78 -2.15 3.20 -5.07
C LEU A 78 -0.64 2.92 -5.11
N GLN A 79 -0.08 2.52 -6.26
CA GLN A 79 1.37 2.32 -6.42
C GLN A 79 2.16 3.56 -6.04
N ARG A 80 1.76 4.72 -6.54
CA ARG A 80 2.44 6.00 -6.23
C ARG A 80 2.37 6.35 -4.75
N GLU A 81 1.21 6.17 -4.14
CA GLU A 81 1.02 6.49 -2.72
C GLU A 81 1.78 5.50 -1.81
N ILE A 82 1.79 4.20 -2.14
CA ILE A 82 2.54 3.19 -1.39
C ILE A 82 4.05 3.52 -1.42
N VAL A 83 4.61 3.82 -2.58
CA VAL A 83 6.06 4.10 -2.71
C VAL A 83 6.49 5.39 -2.00
N LYS A 84 5.58 6.35 -1.83
CA LYS A 84 5.86 7.59 -1.08
C LYS A 84 5.98 7.34 0.43
N GLU A 85 5.23 6.41 1.00
CA GLU A 85 5.05 6.29 2.45
C GLU A 85 5.61 5.01 3.03
N PHE A 86 5.64 3.95 2.24
CA PHE A 86 6.04 2.62 2.66
C PHE A 86 7.23 2.12 1.84
N GLU A 87 7.99 1.19 2.39
CA GLU A 87 9.12 0.58 1.69
C GLU A 87 8.69 -0.28 0.50
N GLY A 88 7.43 -0.74 0.50
CA GLY A 88 6.83 -1.52 -0.56
C GLY A 88 5.46 -2.04 -0.18
N GLY A 89 4.82 -2.70 -1.13
CA GLY A 89 3.53 -3.35 -0.95
C GLY A 89 3.16 -4.18 -2.15
N THR A 90 2.16 -5.01 -1.99
CA THR A 90 1.59 -5.85 -3.05
C THR A 90 0.18 -5.38 -3.33
N ILE A 91 -0.17 -5.22 -4.60
CA ILE A 91 -1.53 -4.92 -5.05
C ILE A 91 -2.02 -6.10 -5.87
N SER A 92 -3.20 -6.61 -5.55
CA SER A 92 -3.88 -7.64 -6.32
C SER A 92 -5.34 -7.28 -6.57
N GLU A 93 -5.86 -7.70 -7.72
CA GLU A 93 -7.27 -7.54 -8.07
C GLU A 93 -8.09 -8.63 -7.38
N ALA A 94 -9.25 -8.24 -6.89
CA ALA A 94 -10.22 -9.11 -6.23
C ALA A 94 -11.64 -8.70 -6.62
N THR A 95 -12.61 -9.54 -6.27
CA THR A 95 -14.03 -9.20 -6.38
C THR A 95 -14.60 -9.04 -4.98
N GLY A 96 -15.12 -7.87 -4.68
CA GLY A 96 -15.86 -7.58 -3.46
C GLY A 96 -17.33 -7.99 -3.63
N ILE A 97 -17.88 -8.62 -2.60
CA ILE A 97 -19.30 -8.99 -2.57
C ILE A 97 -19.84 -8.60 -1.19
N TYR A 98 -20.85 -7.77 -1.16
CA TYR A 98 -21.51 -7.38 0.08
C TYR A 98 -23.02 -7.24 -0.10
N ARG A 99 -23.76 -7.40 0.99
CA ARG A 99 -25.22 -7.28 0.97
C ARG A 99 -25.63 -5.80 1.05
N HIS A 100 -26.64 -5.42 0.30
CA HIS A 100 -27.28 -4.11 0.46
C HIS A 100 -27.77 -3.92 1.91
N GLN A 101 -27.68 -2.70 2.42
CA GLN A 101 -28.13 -2.38 3.79
C GLN A 101 -29.64 -2.58 3.97
N ASP A 102 -30.42 -2.42 2.92
CA ASP A 102 -31.87 -2.65 2.89
C ASP A 102 -32.28 -4.13 2.76
N GLY A 103 -31.30 -5.04 2.63
CA GLY A 103 -31.52 -6.47 2.52
C GLY A 103 -32.05 -6.95 1.16
N THR A 104 -32.22 -6.07 0.18
CA THR A 104 -32.87 -6.38 -1.11
C THR A 104 -31.97 -7.09 -2.12
N GLY A 105 -30.70 -7.31 -1.82
CA GLY A 105 -29.78 -7.95 -2.75
C GLY A 105 -28.33 -7.90 -2.30
N PHE A 106 -27.44 -8.07 -3.26
CA PHE A 106 -26.00 -7.97 -3.06
C PHE A 106 -25.36 -7.11 -4.15
N VAL A 107 -24.28 -6.47 -3.80
CA VAL A 107 -23.41 -5.72 -4.71
C VAL A 107 -22.20 -6.57 -5.01
N VAL A 108 -21.78 -6.56 -6.27
CA VAL A 108 -20.50 -7.10 -6.73
C VAL A 108 -19.69 -5.95 -7.29
N GLU A 109 -18.49 -5.76 -6.82
CA GLU A 109 -17.60 -4.70 -7.28
C GLU A 109 -16.18 -5.18 -7.52
N ASN A 110 -15.46 -4.50 -8.41
CA ASN A 110 -14.02 -4.66 -8.50
C ASN A 110 -13.38 -4.09 -7.23
N THR A 111 -12.44 -4.83 -6.68
CA THR A 111 -11.75 -4.47 -5.43
C THR A 111 -10.24 -4.60 -5.64
N LEU A 112 -9.47 -3.64 -5.13
CA LEU A 112 -8.02 -3.76 -5.02
C LEU A 112 -7.67 -4.15 -3.60
N LYS A 113 -6.93 -5.25 -3.47
CA LYS A 113 -6.35 -5.72 -2.22
C LYS A 113 -4.91 -5.23 -2.15
N VAL A 114 -4.59 -4.43 -1.13
CA VAL A 114 -3.24 -3.92 -0.87
C VAL A 114 -2.69 -4.62 0.37
N GLU A 115 -1.47 -5.15 0.29
CA GLU A 115 -0.77 -5.76 1.41
C GLU A 115 0.54 -5.02 1.66
N ILE A 116 0.75 -4.59 2.91
CA ILE A 116 1.94 -3.86 3.37
C ILE A 116 2.51 -4.60 4.58
N LEU A 117 3.81 -4.84 4.58
CA LEU A 117 4.52 -5.48 5.68
C LEU A 117 5.26 -4.44 6.51
N PHE A 118 5.04 -4.47 7.83
CA PHE A 118 5.68 -3.63 8.82
C PHE A 118 6.61 -4.48 9.67
N PHE A 119 7.90 -4.37 9.42
CA PHE A 119 8.93 -5.13 10.13
C PHE A 119 9.21 -4.50 11.51
N GLY A 120 9.15 -5.31 12.57
CA GLY A 120 9.41 -4.87 13.93
C GLY A 120 8.34 -3.96 14.54
N SER A 121 7.17 -3.84 13.90
CA SER A 121 6.09 -2.97 14.35
C SER A 121 4.95 -3.77 15.00
N SER A 122 4.33 -3.17 15.99
CA SER A 122 3.08 -3.64 16.56
C SER A 122 1.88 -3.34 15.64
N LYS A 123 0.73 -3.97 15.89
CA LYS A 123 -0.52 -3.66 15.18
C LYS A 123 -0.93 -2.20 15.31
N GLU A 124 -0.72 -1.61 16.49
CA GLU A 124 -1.05 -0.20 16.76
C GLU A 124 -0.17 0.75 15.96
N GLU A 125 1.12 0.47 15.84
CA GLU A 125 2.05 1.27 15.03
C GLU A 125 1.74 1.14 13.55
N ALA A 126 1.50 -0.09 13.06
CA ALA A 126 1.07 -0.34 11.70
C ALA A 126 -0.25 0.38 11.39
N ARG A 127 -1.25 0.31 12.30
CA ARG A 127 -2.52 1.03 12.17
C ARG A 127 -2.32 2.54 12.05
N LYS A 128 -1.51 3.14 12.93
CA LYS A 128 -1.22 4.58 12.90
C LYS A 128 -0.56 5.01 11.59
N ALA A 129 0.30 4.18 11.03
CA ALA A 129 0.96 4.46 9.76
C ALA A 129 0.01 4.34 8.56
N VAL A 130 -0.93 3.38 8.58
CA VAL A 130 -1.81 3.08 7.43
C VAL A 130 -3.03 4.00 7.36
N ILE A 131 -3.57 4.48 8.47
CA ILE A 131 -4.81 5.27 8.49
C ILE A 131 -4.73 6.54 7.62
N PRO A 132 -3.67 7.36 7.66
CA PRO A 132 -3.55 8.52 6.78
C PRO A 132 -3.56 8.16 5.29
N PHE A 133 -2.90 7.06 4.92
CA PHE A 133 -2.93 6.52 3.56
C PHE A 133 -4.35 6.11 3.15
N ILE A 134 -5.05 5.34 4.00
CA ILE A 134 -6.43 4.90 3.74
C ILE A 134 -7.36 6.11 3.52
N ASN A 135 -7.23 7.16 4.32
CA ASN A 135 -8.08 8.36 4.19
C ASN A 135 -7.89 9.02 2.82
N ARG A 136 -6.64 9.20 2.37
CA ARG A 136 -6.38 9.75 1.02
C ARG A 136 -6.91 8.86 -0.11
N VAL A 137 -6.80 7.54 0.05
CA VAL A 137 -7.35 6.58 -0.92
C VAL A 137 -8.88 6.68 -0.97
N LYS A 138 -9.53 6.77 0.19
CA LYS A 138 -10.98 7.00 0.28
C LYS A 138 -11.41 8.28 -0.44
N ASP A 139 -10.70 9.37 -0.17
CA ASP A 139 -11.01 10.67 -0.76
C ASP A 139 -10.82 10.65 -2.28
N PHE A 140 -9.72 10.08 -2.76
CA PHE A 140 -9.42 10.01 -4.20
C PHE A 140 -10.42 9.14 -4.98
N LEU A 141 -10.83 8.00 -4.41
CA LEU A 141 -11.74 7.05 -5.04
C LEU A 141 -13.21 7.29 -4.65
N ASN A 142 -13.51 8.36 -3.93
CA ASN A 142 -14.84 8.68 -3.39
C ASN A 142 -15.52 7.48 -2.71
N GLN A 143 -14.78 6.77 -1.83
CA GLN A 143 -15.27 5.58 -1.16
C GLN A 143 -15.97 5.91 0.15
N GLU A 144 -17.05 5.20 0.47
CA GLU A 144 -17.72 5.30 1.76
C GLU A 144 -16.89 4.64 2.88
N THR A 145 -16.38 3.44 2.61
CA THR A 145 -15.62 2.63 3.55
C THR A 145 -14.47 1.90 2.87
N VAL A 146 -13.42 1.62 3.64
CA VAL A 146 -12.30 0.77 3.25
C VAL A 146 -12.04 -0.20 4.38
N ALA A 147 -11.98 -1.49 4.09
CA ALA A 147 -11.70 -2.50 5.10
C ALA A 147 -10.20 -2.62 5.35
N LEU A 148 -9.80 -2.65 6.63
CA LEU A 148 -8.44 -2.85 7.09
C LEU A 148 -8.36 -4.09 7.99
N GLN A 149 -7.46 -5.01 7.67
CA GLN A 149 -7.08 -6.14 8.52
C GLN A 149 -5.63 -5.99 8.96
N LEU A 150 -5.34 -6.30 10.22
CA LEU A 150 -3.99 -6.29 10.79
C LEU A 150 -3.70 -7.65 11.40
N GLU A 151 -2.66 -8.30 10.90
CA GLU A 151 -2.24 -9.62 11.34
C GLU A 151 -0.76 -9.61 11.74
N GLU A 152 -0.44 -10.27 12.85
CA GLU A 152 0.95 -10.63 13.14
C GLU A 152 1.27 -11.92 12.39
N ILE A 153 2.34 -11.89 11.62
CA ILE A 153 2.77 -13.02 10.79
C ILE A 153 4.24 -13.31 11.02
N GLU A 154 4.64 -14.53 10.71
CA GLU A 154 6.04 -14.90 10.54
C GLU A 154 6.35 -14.83 9.04
N SER A 155 7.38 -14.10 8.68
CA SER A 155 7.86 -13.98 7.31
C SER A 155 9.36 -13.73 7.30
N GLU A 156 10.03 -14.20 6.28
CA GLU A 156 11.46 -14.04 6.09
C GLU A 156 11.72 -13.47 4.69
N LEU A 157 12.64 -12.51 4.61
CA LEU A 157 13.16 -12.01 3.34
C LEU A 157 14.45 -12.78 3.02
N ILE A 158 14.43 -13.54 1.96
CA ILE A 158 15.54 -14.37 1.49
C ILE A 158 16.27 -13.70 0.33
#